data_734ffff8415f2cc35f9536aa25eda607
#
_entry.id   734ffff8415f2cc35f9536aa25eda607
#
_cell.length_a   1.000
_cell.length_b   1.000
_cell.length_c   1.000
_cell.angle_alpha   90.00
_cell.angle_beta   90.00
_cell.angle_gamma   90.00
#
_symmetry.space_group_name_H-M   'P 1'
#
loop_
_entity.id
_entity.type
_entity.pdbx_description
1 polymer ?
#
loop_
_entity_poly.entity_id
_entity_poly.type
_entity_poly.pdbx_seq_one_letter_code
_entity_poly.pdbx_strand_id
1 'polypeptide(L)'
;MDKPAIKPQGSYISYFSNLVKQHGGINLAQGIPGFQPPSELLEALRSVINENVHQYAPGIGNHKLIEVIHKHYAKNYAVERDNFLVVQGATEALSLIYTYFNKLLGNDLCTLSFEPAYESYSQLPSIFGKRFISYPLDQDFSFSVDEFRSTITQNGVKVVFVSSPGNPYGKVWSEMEVKTLINLANELDFYLVFDAVYNDLYFDKPPYLPLNEISPNVFYVNSFSKMLCITGWRIGYLYAHQQHRAGLRTIHDYIGLCAPSVQQVALAHYLGHYSFGENFATIFRGKVRDNFNNLSVTLSKLGFYIPPTDGGCFIWAKLPKTITDGFQFASQLYSKAGVAIIPGEHFSKTHTHWVRLNIARPAQEIKQAEERITQFLSIK
;
A
#
# COMPACT_ATOMS: atom_id res chain seq x y z
N MET A 1 -17.53 33.37 9.11
CA MET A 1 -16.45 32.68 8.36
C MET A 1 -15.74 31.77 9.35
N ASP A 2 -15.79 30.45 9.13
CA ASP A 2 -15.04 29.50 9.97
C ASP A 2 -13.54 29.80 9.83
N LYS A 3 -12.81 29.86 10.95
CA LYS A 3 -11.35 30.05 10.91
C LYS A 3 -10.72 28.91 10.07
N PRO A 4 -9.70 29.21 9.24
CA PRO A 4 -9.03 28.16 8.49
C PRO A 4 -8.45 27.12 9.47
N ALA A 5 -8.64 25.84 9.16
CA ALA A 5 -8.10 24.77 9.97
C ALA A 5 -6.57 24.78 9.89
N ILE A 6 -5.91 24.62 11.04
CA ILE A 6 -4.45 24.61 11.12
C ILE A 6 -3.96 23.23 10.65
N LYS A 7 -3.05 23.20 9.67
CA LYS A 7 -2.44 21.97 9.18
C LYS A 7 -1.53 21.37 10.27
N PRO A 8 -1.73 20.07 10.61
CA PRO A 8 -0.88 19.40 11.57
C PRO A 8 0.52 19.15 11.02
N GLN A 9 1.49 19.04 11.90
CA GLN A 9 2.79 18.48 11.54
C GLN A 9 2.70 16.95 11.47
N GLY A 10 3.35 16.34 10.47
CA GLY A 10 3.39 14.89 10.29
C GLY A 10 2.25 14.34 9.43
N SER A 11 1.93 13.05 9.63
CA SER A 11 0.98 12.32 8.78
C SER A 11 -0.47 12.76 9.00
N TYR A 12 -1.13 13.20 7.92
CA TYR A 12 -2.57 13.53 7.95
C TYR A 12 -3.43 12.29 8.21
N ILE A 13 -2.96 11.09 7.83
CA ILE A 13 -3.63 9.83 8.16
C ILE A 13 -3.73 9.68 9.69
N SER A 14 -2.63 9.88 10.39
CA SER A 14 -2.61 9.82 11.86
C SER A 14 -3.47 10.91 12.49
N TYR A 15 -3.40 12.13 11.97
CA TYR A 15 -4.18 13.26 12.47
C TYR A 15 -5.70 12.99 12.40
N PHE A 16 -6.23 12.72 11.21
CA PHE A 16 -7.68 12.47 11.05
C PHE A 16 -8.14 11.20 11.76
N SER A 17 -7.31 10.15 11.79
CA SER A 17 -7.64 8.92 12.53
C SER A 17 -7.70 9.15 14.05
N ASN A 18 -6.82 9.98 14.60
CA ASN A 18 -6.84 10.32 16.01
C ASN A 18 -8.04 11.18 16.38
N LEU A 19 -8.47 12.10 15.51
CA LEU A 19 -9.71 12.84 15.71
C LEU A 19 -10.91 11.90 15.85
N VAL A 20 -11.02 10.89 14.97
CA VAL A 20 -12.11 9.90 15.07
C VAL A 20 -12.02 9.05 16.34
N LYS A 21 -10.80 8.66 16.76
CA LYS A 21 -10.61 7.90 18.01
C LYS A 21 -11.05 8.71 19.25
N GLN A 22 -10.82 10.03 19.25
CA GLN A 22 -11.11 10.91 20.37
C GLN A 22 -12.57 11.39 20.41
N HIS A 23 -13.16 11.65 19.24
CA HIS A 23 -14.46 12.32 19.14
C HIS A 23 -15.53 11.49 18.42
N GLY A 24 -15.21 10.27 17.98
CA GLY A 24 -16.13 9.43 17.21
C GLY A 24 -16.25 9.88 15.74
N GLY A 25 -17.21 9.27 15.06
CA GLY A 25 -17.44 9.51 13.62
C GLY A 25 -17.01 8.34 12.73
N ILE A 26 -17.03 8.56 11.43
CA ILE A 26 -16.71 7.56 10.42
C ILE A 26 -15.29 7.77 9.92
N ASN A 27 -14.45 6.73 10.03
CA ASN A 27 -13.04 6.81 9.62
C ASN A 27 -12.82 6.25 8.21
N LEU A 28 -12.93 7.11 7.20
CA LEU A 28 -12.50 6.82 5.83
C LEU A 28 -11.09 7.37 5.53
N ALA A 29 -10.41 7.89 6.55
CA ALA A 29 -9.06 8.44 6.42
C ALA A 29 -7.99 7.34 6.46
N GLN A 30 -8.06 6.44 7.41
CA GLN A 30 -7.05 5.41 7.63
C GLN A 30 -7.21 4.25 6.65
N GLY A 31 -6.12 3.84 6.00
CA GLY A 31 -6.11 2.70 5.06
C GLY A 31 -6.15 1.34 5.76
N ILE A 32 -7.08 1.15 6.70
CA ILE A 32 -7.29 -0.10 7.45
C ILE A 32 -8.60 -0.73 7.00
N PRO A 33 -8.62 -2.02 6.59
CA PRO A 33 -9.86 -2.75 6.40
C PRO A 33 -10.69 -2.78 7.69
N GLY A 34 -11.98 -2.45 7.59
CA GLY A 34 -12.93 -2.45 8.71
C GLY A 34 -13.67 -3.77 8.89
N PHE A 35 -13.10 -4.87 8.39
CA PHE A 35 -13.67 -6.21 8.47
C PHE A 35 -12.90 -7.07 9.45
N GLN A 36 -13.57 -8.09 10.01
CA GLN A 36 -12.89 -9.10 10.81
C GLN A 36 -12.02 -9.98 9.92
N PRO A 37 -10.90 -10.47 10.44
CA PRO A 37 -10.11 -11.52 9.78
C PRO A 37 -10.94 -12.80 9.54
N PRO A 38 -10.47 -13.73 8.68
CA PRO A 38 -11.09 -15.04 8.56
C PRO A 38 -11.24 -15.73 9.91
N SER A 39 -12.42 -16.31 10.21
CA SER A 39 -12.66 -17.05 11.45
C SER A 39 -11.66 -18.19 11.63
N GLU A 40 -11.34 -18.88 10.55
CA GLU A 40 -10.40 -20.00 10.50
C GLU A 40 -8.95 -19.56 10.83
N LEU A 41 -8.58 -18.33 10.46
CA LEU A 41 -7.30 -17.75 10.85
C LEU A 41 -7.26 -17.45 12.37
N LEU A 42 -8.37 -16.97 12.92
CA LEU A 42 -8.48 -16.74 14.38
C LEU A 42 -8.47 -18.07 15.15
N GLU A 43 -9.06 -19.13 14.61
CA GLU A 43 -8.98 -20.48 15.17
C GLU A 43 -7.56 -21.04 15.10
N ALA A 44 -6.87 -20.87 13.96
CA ALA A 44 -5.47 -21.23 13.83
C ALA A 44 -4.61 -20.49 14.89
N LEU A 45 -4.87 -19.20 15.15
CA LEU A 45 -4.18 -18.47 16.20
C LEU A 45 -4.46 -19.07 17.59
N ARG A 46 -5.72 -19.43 17.89
CA ARG A 46 -6.07 -20.07 19.18
C ARG A 46 -5.40 -21.43 19.36
N SER A 47 -5.26 -22.21 18.28
CA SER A 47 -4.63 -23.52 18.36
C SER A 47 -3.13 -23.44 18.67
N VAL A 48 -2.43 -22.44 18.12
CA VAL A 48 -0.97 -22.31 18.27
C VAL A 48 -0.55 -21.56 19.54
N ILE A 49 -1.46 -20.86 20.21
CA ILE A 49 -1.10 -20.03 21.38
C ILE A 49 -0.58 -20.84 22.57
N ASN A 50 -0.91 -22.12 22.65
CA ASN A 50 -0.42 -23.03 23.69
C ASN A 50 0.80 -23.87 23.25
N GLU A 51 1.27 -23.69 22.02
CA GLU A 51 2.47 -24.37 21.52
C GLU A 51 3.76 -23.64 21.94
N ASN A 52 4.90 -24.26 21.76
CA ASN A 52 6.20 -23.65 22.05
C ASN A 52 6.63 -22.71 20.91
N VAL A 53 5.90 -21.60 20.70
CA VAL A 53 6.08 -20.66 19.59
C VAL A 53 6.35 -19.23 20.03
N HIS A 54 6.58 -18.99 21.34
CA HIS A 54 6.69 -17.66 21.94
C HIS A 54 8.10 -17.07 21.93
N GLN A 55 9.08 -17.84 21.48
CA GLN A 55 10.46 -17.37 21.34
C GLN A 55 10.68 -16.74 19.95
N TYR A 56 11.83 -16.15 19.72
CA TYR A 56 12.20 -15.57 18.43
C TYR A 56 12.02 -16.58 17.30
N ALA A 57 11.36 -16.16 16.24
CA ALA A 57 11.37 -16.90 14.98
C ALA A 57 12.76 -16.82 14.34
N PRO A 58 13.11 -17.73 13.41
CA PRO A 58 14.30 -17.53 12.57
C PRO A 58 14.27 -16.16 11.89
N GLY A 59 15.42 -15.47 11.80
CA GLY A 59 15.53 -14.14 11.22
C GLY A 59 14.97 -14.04 9.79
N ILE A 60 15.07 -15.11 9.00
CA ILE A 60 14.47 -15.18 7.66
C ILE A 60 12.96 -15.37 7.68
N GLY A 61 12.37 -15.73 8.80
CA GLY A 61 10.98 -16.10 8.97
C GLY A 61 10.77 -17.58 9.29
N ASN A 62 9.55 -17.92 9.71
CA ASN A 62 9.15 -19.29 9.99
C ASN A 62 9.22 -20.15 8.72
N HIS A 63 9.91 -21.29 8.79
CA HIS A 63 10.16 -22.16 7.63
C HIS A 63 8.87 -22.68 6.97
N LYS A 64 7.83 -22.99 7.77
CA LYS A 64 6.54 -23.45 7.24
C LYS A 64 5.81 -22.32 6.52
N LEU A 65 5.88 -21.09 7.06
CA LEU A 65 5.29 -19.92 6.40
C LEU A 65 5.98 -19.63 5.06
N ILE A 66 7.32 -19.63 5.03
CA ILE A 66 8.10 -19.44 3.79
C ILE A 66 7.77 -20.53 2.78
N GLU A 67 7.62 -21.79 3.23
CA GLU A 67 7.26 -22.89 2.35
C GLU A 67 5.85 -22.72 1.74
N VAL A 68 4.89 -22.27 2.52
CA VAL A 68 3.52 -22.00 2.03
C VAL A 68 3.52 -20.83 1.04
N ILE A 69 4.27 -19.76 1.32
CA ILE A 69 4.43 -18.63 0.40
C ILE A 69 5.08 -19.11 -0.90
N HIS A 70 6.19 -19.83 -0.80
CA HIS A 70 6.87 -20.39 -1.97
C HIS A 70 5.94 -21.29 -2.81
N LYS A 71 5.25 -22.24 -2.20
CA LYS A 71 4.31 -23.14 -2.90
C LYS A 71 3.19 -22.39 -3.60
N HIS A 72 2.71 -21.29 -3.02
CA HIS A 72 1.69 -20.45 -3.65
C HIS A 72 2.21 -19.83 -4.94
N TYR A 73 3.36 -19.17 -4.90
CA TYR A 73 3.94 -18.52 -6.08
C TYR A 73 4.52 -19.50 -7.10
N ALA A 74 5.12 -20.59 -6.66
CA ALA A 74 5.72 -21.60 -7.55
C ALA A 74 4.71 -22.33 -8.46
N LYS A 75 3.40 -22.15 -8.23
CA LYS A 75 2.37 -22.63 -9.16
C LYS A 75 2.43 -21.93 -10.52
N ASN A 76 2.83 -20.65 -10.53
CA ASN A 76 2.77 -19.79 -11.71
C ASN A 76 4.09 -19.10 -12.05
N TYR A 77 5.08 -19.12 -11.14
CA TYR A 77 6.32 -18.34 -11.25
C TYR A 77 7.54 -19.20 -10.92
N ALA A 78 8.65 -18.92 -11.57
CA ALA A 78 9.94 -19.57 -11.29
C ALA A 78 10.63 -18.88 -10.08
N VAL A 79 10.12 -19.11 -8.88
CA VAL A 79 10.63 -18.50 -7.65
C VAL A 79 11.43 -19.48 -6.81
N GLU A 80 12.50 -18.98 -6.18
CA GLU A 80 13.35 -19.75 -5.27
C GLU A 80 12.94 -19.48 -3.81
N ARG A 81 12.72 -20.56 -3.04
CA ARG A 81 12.28 -20.50 -1.64
C ARG A 81 13.16 -19.59 -0.78
N ASP A 82 14.47 -19.70 -0.93
CA ASP A 82 15.44 -18.99 -0.11
C ASP A 82 15.56 -17.49 -0.42
N ASN A 83 14.91 -17.01 -1.47
CA ASN A 83 14.84 -15.61 -1.85
C ASN A 83 13.72 -14.85 -1.13
N PHE A 84 12.84 -15.55 -0.40
CA PHE A 84 11.85 -14.93 0.47
C PHE A 84 12.46 -14.53 1.82
N LEU A 85 12.03 -13.38 2.33
CA LEU A 85 12.33 -12.89 3.68
C LEU A 85 11.04 -12.37 4.31
N VAL A 86 10.64 -12.97 5.44
CA VAL A 86 9.45 -12.54 6.19
C VAL A 86 9.83 -11.38 7.11
N VAL A 87 9.02 -10.35 7.11
CA VAL A 87 9.28 -9.08 7.80
C VAL A 87 8.04 -8.58 8.55
N GLN A 88 8.17 -7.53 9.38
CA GLN A 88 7.08 -6.95 10.17
C GLN A 88 6.15 -6.07 9.31
N GLY A 89 5.58 -6.67 8.25
CA GLY A 89 4.74 -6.00 7.26
C GLY A 89 5.53 -5.27 6.19
N ALA A 90 4.84 -4.81 5.15
CA ALA A 90 5.47 -4.16 4.01
C ALA A 90 6.22 -2.87 4.37
N THR A 91 5.81 -2.15 5.42
CA THR A 91 6.53 -0.95 5.88
C THR A 91 7.96 -1.28 6.30
N GLU A 92 8.17 -2.40 7.01
CA GLU A 92 9.53 -2.86 7.31
C GLU A 92 10.26 -3.29 6.05
N ALA A 93 9.60 -4.03 5.12
CA ALA A 93 10.23 -4.42 3.86
C ALA A 93 10.77 -3.20 3.10
N LEU A 94 9.96 -2.14 2.96
CA LEU A 94 10.36 -0.90 2.29
C LEU A 94 11.52 -0.20 3.03
N SER A 95 11.45 -0.11 4.35
CA SER A 95 12.50 0.51 5.17
C SER A 95 13.80 -0.29 5.11
N LEU A 96 13.71 -1.62 5.13
CA LEU A 96 14.84 -2.54 5.04
C LEU A 96 15.55 -2.41 3.68
N ILE A 97 14.78 -2.45 2.59
CA ILE A 97 15.28 -2.27 1.22
C ILE A 97 15.93 -0.88 1.10
N TYR A 98 15.28 0.16 1.63
CA TYR A 98 15.82 1.51 1.60
C TYR A 98 17.14 1.62 2.38
N THR A 99 17.20 1.05 3.60
CA THR A 99 18.41 1.03 4.42
C THR A 99 19.53 0.26 3.74
N TYR A 100 19.20 -0.86 3.09
CA TYR A 100 20.14 -1.63 2.29
C TYR A 100 20.74 -0.78 1.16
N PHE A 101 19.92 -0.08 0.39
CA PHE A 101 20.42 0.80 -0.68
C PHE A 101 21.16 2.02 -0.14
N ASN A 102 20.74 2.59 0.99
CA ASN A 102 21.49 3.66 1.62
C ASN A 102 22.91 3.22 2.02
N LYS A 103 23.05 1.98 2.51
CA LYS A 103 24.37 1.39 2.82
C LYS A 103 25.19 1.10 1.56
N LEU A 104 24.54 0.60 0.50
CA LEU A 104 25.19 0.19 -0.75
C LEU A 104 25.65 1.39 -1.59
N LEU A 105 24.81 2.41 -1.72
CA LEU A 105 24.97 3.54 -2.66
C LEU A 105 25.44 4.83 -1.96
N GLY A 106 25.32 4.90 -0.65
CA GLY A 106 25.79 6.06 0.11
C GLY A 106 25.17 7.37 -0.38
N ASN A 107 26.03 8.32 -0.80
CA ASN A 107 25.60 9.64 -1.26
C ASN A 107 24.96 9.64 -2.65
N ASP A 108 25.18 8.60 -3.44
CA ASP A 108 24.61 8.47 -4.78
C ASP A 108 23.14 8.00 -4.76
N LEU A 109 22.61 7.68 -3.57
CA LEU A 109 21.23 7.27 -3.44
C LEU A 109 20.28 8.44 -3.76
N CYS A 110 19.59 8.32 -4.89
CA CYS A 110 18.45 9.13 -5.30
C CYS A 110 17.28 8.19 -5.60
N THR A 111 16.12 8.48 -5.05
CA THR A 111 14.93 7.65 -5.24
C THR A 111 13.84 8.39 -5.98
N LEU A 112 12.96 7.65 -6.65
CA LEU A 112 11.81 8.18 -7.38
C LEU A 112 10.55 7.36 -7.07
N SER A 113 9.40 8.01 -7.04
CA SER A 113 8.11 7.33 -7.20
C SER A 113 7.20 8.10 -8.14
N PHE A 114 6.25 7.37 -8.75
CA PHE A 114 5.16 7.98 -9.51
C PHE A 114 4.19 8.68 -8.54
N GLU A 115 3.72 9.88 -8.87
CA GLU A 115 2.75 10.64 -8.09
C GLU A 115 1.34 10.59 -8.71
N PRO A 116 0.30 10.56 -7.84
CA PRO A 116 0.32 10.58 -6.38
C PRO A 116 0.82 9.26 -5.78
N ALA A 117 1.44 9.28 -4.58
CA ALA A 117 2.13 8.12 -4.03
C ALA A 117 1.88 7.90 -2.54
N TYR A 118 2.12 6.67 -2.08
CA TYR A 118 2.17 6.36 -0.66
C TYR A 118 3.30 7.16 0.02
N GLU A 119 2.96 7.84 1.12
CA GLU A 119 3.86 8.78 1.82
C GLU A 119 5.25 8.22 2.16
N SER A 120 5.36 6.91 2.45
CA SER A 120 6.64 6.32 2.84
C SER A 120 7.70 6.41 1.75
N TYR A 121 7.32 6.46 0.46
CA TYR A 121 8.31 6.53 -0.63
C TYR A 121 9.06 7.86 -0.64
N SER A 122 8.43 8.95 -0.18
CA SER A 122 9.07 10.26 -0.04
C SER A 122 9.63 10.51 1.36
N GLN A 123 9.01 9.91 2.40
CA GLN A 123 9.45 10.12 3.77
C GLN A 123 10.73 9.35 4.11
N LEU A 124 10.92 8.15 3.58
CA LEU A 124 12.17 7.39 3.80
C LEU A 124 13.40 8.19 3.33
N PRO A 125 13.47 8.69 2.07
CA PRO A 125 14.58 9.56 1.67
C PRO A 125 14.74 10.78 2.57
N SER A 126 13.66 11.42 2.97
CA SER A 126 13.70 12.57 3.88
C SER A 126 14.34 12.25 5.23
N ILE A 127 13.97 11.10 5.85
CA ILE A 127 14.56 10.64 7.12
C ILE A 127 16.07 10.43 7.00
N PHE A 128 16.53 9.93 5.88
CA PHE A 128 17.96 9.67 5.64
C PHE A 128 18.71 10.86 5.03
N GLY A 129 18.06 12.01 4.81
CA GLY A 129 18.67 13.19 4.18
C GLY A 129 19.09 12.93 2.72
N LYS A 130 18.34 12.10 1.99
CA LYS A 130 18.62 11.73 0.61
C LYS A 130 17.65 12.38 -0.37
N ARG A 131 18.05 12.42 -1.64
CA ARG A 131 17.26 13.00 -2.73
C ARG A 131 16.07 12.10 -3.08
N PHE A 132 14.93 12.74 -3.32
CA PHE A 132 13.71 12.11 -3.83
C PHE A 132 13.18 12.91 -5.01
N ILE A 133 12.81 12.19 -6.06
CA ILE A 133 12.18 12.74 -7.26
C ILE A 133 10.74 12.23 -7.32
N SER A 134 9.83 13.15 -7.51
CA SER A 134 8.43 12.86 -7.78
C SER A 134 8.20 12.90 -9.30
N TYR A 135 7.65 11.83 -9.86
CA TYR A 135 7.32 11.77 -11.28
C TYR A 135 5.79 11.77 -11.44
N PRO A 136 5.19 12.86 -11.97
CA PRO A 136 3.74 12.92 -12.12
C PRO A 136 3.27 11.95 -13.19
N LEU A 137 2.18 11.21 -12.89
CA LEU A 137 1.43 10.49 -13.90
C LEU A 137 0.47 11.45 -14.62
N ASP A 138 0.15 11.12 -15.87
CA ASP A 138 -0.88 11.81 -16.62
C ASP A 138 -2.26 11.64 -16.01
N GLN A 139 -3.29 12.32 -16.54
CA GLN A 139 -4.64 12.26 -15.99
C GLN A 139 -5.30 10.87 -16.06
N ASP A 140 -4.88 10.05 -17.01
CA ASP A 140 -5.29 8.65 -17.18
C ASP A 140 -4.33 7.67 -16.49
N PHE A 141 -3.40 8.19 -15.68
CA PHE A 141 -2.34 7.45 -15.00
C PHE A 141 -1.33 6.76 -15.94
N SER A 142 -1.22 7.19 -17.19
CA SER A 142 -0.13 6.82 -18.08
C SER A 142 1.16 7.59 -17.77
N PHE A 143 2.26 7.19 -18.37
CA PHE A 143 3.54 7.91 -18.32
C PHE A 143 4.28 7.81 -19.65
N SER A 144 5.04 8.84 -19.99
CA SER A 144 5.91 8.85 -21.16
C SER A 144 7.21 8.12 -20.84
N VAL A 145 7.52 7.06 -21.59
CA VAL A 145 8.76 6.27 -21.44
C VAL A 145 9.99 7.13 -21.66
N ASP A 146 9.99 8.02 -22.68
CA ASP A 146 11.14 8.86 -23.01
C ASP A 146 11.38 9.95 -21.95
N GLU A 147 10.31 10.56 -21.43
CA GLU A 147 10.42 11.53 -20.33
C GLU A 147 10.86 10.87 -19.03
N PHE A 148 10.35 9.66 -18.75
CA PHE A 148 10.77 8.90 -17.59
C PHE A 148 12.25 8.52 -17.67
N ARG A 149 12.72 8.02 -18.84
CA ARG A 149 14.12 7.74 -19.13
C ARG A 149 15.00 8.98 -18.90
N SER A 150 14.58 10.12 -19.43
CA SER A 150 15.28 11.40 -19.26
C SER A 150 15.36 11.80 -17.79
N THR A 151 14.26 11.64 -17.04
CA THR A 151 14.19 11.94 -15.61
C THR A 151 15.14 11.06 -14.81
N ILE A 152 15.16 9.75 -15.05
CA ILE A 152 16.09 8.80 -14.42
C ILE A 152 17.53 9.23 -14.62
N THR A 153 17.90 9.48 -15.89
CA THR A 153 19.29 9.77 -16.28
C THR A 153 19.76 11.13 -15.75
N GLN A 154 18.97 12.19 -15.94
CA GLN A 154 19.34 13.56 -15.55
C GLN A 154 19.46 13.73 -14.04
N ASN A 155 18.67 12.99 -13.28
CA ASN A 155 18.67 13.08 -11.82
C ASN A 155 19.54 12.01 -11.15
N GLY A 156 20.11 11.07 -11.89
CA GLY A 156 20.89 9.96 -11.33
C GLY A 156 20.05 9.10 -10.38
N VAL A 157 18.79 8.83 -10.75
CA VAL A 157 17.89 8.00 -9.93
C VAL A 157 18.42 6.57 -9.86
N LYS A 158 18.49 6.03 -8.64
CA LYS A 158 18.99 4.68 -8.38
C LYS A 158 17.94 3.71 -7.86
N VAL A 159 16.81 4.20 -7.33
CA VAL A 159 15.71 3.35 -6.84
C VAL A 159 14.37 3.97 -7.25
N VAL A 160 13.51 3.14 -7.82
CA VAL A 160 12.14 3.53 -8.22
C VAL A 160 11.13 2.68 -7.46
N PHE A 161 10.17 3.33 -6.79
CA PHE A 161 9.06 2.66 -6.12
C PHE A 161 7.80 2.68 -6.99
N VAL A 162 7.18 1.51 -7.15
CA VAL A 162 5.92 1.31 -7.89
C VAL A 162 4.96 0.52 -7.03
N SER A 163 3.71 0.97 -6.91
CA SER A 163 2.64 0.24 -6.21
C SER A 163 1.57 -0.24 -7.19
N SER A 164 1.16 -1.51 -7.10
CA SER A 164 0.12 -2.10 -7.95
C SER A 164 -0.75 -3.09 -7.17
N PRO A 165 -2.05 -2.81 -6.98
CA PRO A 165 -2.76 -1.53 -7.20
C PRO A 165 -2.18 -0.35 -6.43
N GLY A 166 -2.22 0.84 -7.01
CA GLY A 166 -1.62 2.05 -6.47
C GLY A 166 -2.38 2.65 -5.29
N ASN A 167 -1.66 3.16 -4.28
CA ASN A 167 -2.22 3.99 -3.22
C ASN A 167 -1.73 5.43 -3.42
N PRO A 168 -2.63 6.42 -3.65
CA PRO A 168 -4.09 6.42 -3.41
C PRO A 168 -4.98 6.11 -4.61
N TYR A 169 -4.48 6.03 -5.83
CA TYR A 169 -5.23 6.19 -7.10
C TYR A 169 -5.77 4.88 -7.70
N GLY A 170 -5.37 3.70 -7.18
CA GLY A 170 -5.96 2.41 -7.53
C GLY A 170 -5.62 1.86 -8.93
N LYS A 171 -4.65 2.43 -9.66
CA LYS A 171 -4.17 1.88 -10.93
C LYS A 171 -3.55 0.50 -10.71
N VAL A 172 -3.91 -0.46 -11.56
CA VAL A 172 -3.18 -1.71 -11.77
C VAL A 172 -2.28 -1.53 -12.99
N TRP A 173 -0.98 -1.63 -12.77
CA TRP A 173 -0.01 -1.55 -13.87
C TRP A 173 -0.16 -2.76 -14.78
N SER A 174 -0.30 -2.53 -16.08
CA SER A 174 -0.40 -3.59 -17.08
C SER A 174 0.90 -4.37 -17.20
N GLU A 175 0.83 -5.60 -17.71
CA GLU A 175 2.01 -6.43 -17.99
C GLU A 175 3.04 -5.68 -18.86
N MET A 176 2.56 -4.98 -19.88
CA MET A 176 3.44 -4.20 -20.79
C MET A 176 4.17 -3.09 -20.03
N GLU A 177 3.48 -2.32 -19.18
CA GLU A 177 4.09 -1.25 -18.39
C GLU A 177 5.10 -1.79 -17.38
N VAL A 178 4.76 -2.89 -16.68
CA VAL A 178 5.67 -3.51 -15.70
C VAL A 178 6.93 -4.03 -16.41
N LYS A 179 6.79 -4.73 -17.53
CA LYS A 179 7.93 -5.20 -18.34
C LYS A 179 8.77 -4.04 -18.89
N THR A 180 8.13 -2.94 -19.29
CA THR A 180 8.84 -1.74 -19.73
C THR A 180 9.69 -1.15 -18.60
N LEU A 181 9.13 -1.04 -17.38
CA LEU A 181 9.87 -0.56 -16.21
C LEU A 181 11.05 -1.48 -15.85
N ILE A 182 10.87 -2.80 -15.94
CA ILE A 182 11.93 -3.78 -15.68
C ILE A 182 13.06 -3.67 -16.73
N ASN A 183 12.70 -3.53 -17.99
CA ASN A 183 13.68 -3.34 -19.07
C ASN A 183 14.48 -2.05 -18.87
N LEU A 184 13.80 -0.95 -18.50
CA LEU A 184 14.45 0.30 -18.16
C LEU A 184 15.35 0.19 -16.93
N ALA A 185 14.92 -0.57 -15.92
CA ALA A 185 15.73 -0.81 -14.72
C ALA A 185 17.05 -1.53 -15.04
N ASN A 186 16.98 -2.53 -15.92
CA ASN A 186 18.16 -3.26 -16.36
C ASN A 186 19.05 -2.42 -17.30
N GLU A 187 18.46 -1.62 -18.16
CA GLU A 187 19.20 -0.78 -19.13
C GLU A 187 19.90 0.41 -18.48
N LEU A 188 19.21 1.09 -17.56
CA LEU A 188 19.69 2.34 -16.93
C LEU A 188 20.32 2.12 -15.55
N ASP A 189 20.44 0.88 -15.11
CA ASP A 189 21.05 0.48 -13.84
C ASP A 189 20.43 1.19 -12.63
N PHE A 190 19.11 1.05 -12.49
CA PHE A 190 18.37 1.41 -11.29
C PHE A 190 17.60 0.21 -10.72
N TYR A 191 17.25 0.27 -9.44
CA TYR A 191 16.49 -0.77 -8.76
C TYR A 191 15.01 -0.44 -8.76
N LEU A 192 14.17 -1.40 -9.17
CA LEU A 192 12.71 -1.32 -9.14
C LEU A 192 12.17 -2.05 -7.91
N VAL A 193 11.51 -1.33 -7.02
CA VAL A 193 10.81 -1.88 -5.85
C VAL A 193 9.32 -1.92 -6.14
N PHE A 194 8.79 -3.12 -6.36
CA PHE A 194 7.41 -3.37 -6.70
C PHE A 194 6.61 -3.70 -5.44
N ASP A 195 5.80 -2.74 -4.98
CA ASP A 195 4.93 -2.87 -3.80
C ASP A 195 3.56 -3.42 -4.21
N ALA A 196 3.30 -4.68 -3.84
CA ALA A 196 2.10 -5.43 -4.17
C ALA A 196 1.13 -5.60 -2.99
N VAL A 197 1.17 -4.73 -2.00
CA VAL A 197 0.36 -4.84 -0.76
C VAL A 197 -1.14 -4.93 -1.03
N TYR A 198 -1.62 -4.37 -2.14
CA TYR A 198 -3.02 -4.42 -2.55
C TYR A 198 -3.28 -5.43 -3.67
N ASN A 199 -2.34 -6.33 -3.96
CA ASN A 199 -2.40 -7.31 -5.05
C ASN A 199 -3.72 -8.07 -5.13
N ASP A 200 -4.30 -8.44 -3.98
CA ASP A 200 -5.54 -9.22 -3.91
C ASP A 200 -6.81 -8.36 -4.04
N LEU A 201 -6.68 -7.04 -4.09
CA LEU A 201 -7.79 -6.08 -4.11
C LEU A 201 -7.95 -5.42 -5.50
N TYR A 202 -7.90 -6.20 -6.56
CA TYR A 202 -8.20 -5.76 -7.92
C TYR A 202 -9.71 -5.87 -8.22
N PHE A 203 -10.22 -5.14 -9.21
CA PHE A 203 -11.65 -5.17 -9.53
C PHE A 203 -11.97 -6.17 -10.64
N ASP A 204 -11.31 -6.09 -11.79
CA ASP A 204 -11.63 -6.94 -12.93
C ASP A 204 -10.53 -7.97 -13.22
N LYS A 205 -9.28 -7.55 -13.32
CA LYS A 205 -8.16 -8.42 -13.68
C LYS A 205 -7.09 -8.41 -12.58
N PRO A 206 -6.53 -9.60 -12.24
CA PRO A 206 -5.44 -9.67 -11.30
C PRO A 206 -4.23 -8.88 -11.82
N PRO A 207 -3.48 -8.19 -10.92
CA PRO A 207 -2.25 -7.50 -11.27
C PRO A 207 -1.21 -8.46 -11.86
N TYR A 208 -0.46 -7.98 -12.85
CA TYR A 208 0.75 -8.66 -13.26
C TYR A 208 1.83 -8.53 -12.20
N LEU A 209 2.46 -9.66 -11.83
CA LEU A 209 3.53 -9.68 -10.84
C LEU A 209 4.89 -9.93 -11.52
N PRO A 210 5.94 -9.17 -11.18
CA PRO A 210 7.25 -9.29 -11.82
C PRO A 210 8.08 -10.48 -11.34
N LEU A 211 7.45 -11.57 -10.89
CA LEU A 211 8.14 -12.68 -10.21
C LEU A 211 8.91 -13.60 -11.16
N ASN A 212 8.57 -13.63 -12.46
CA ASN A 212 9.38 -14.33 -13.46
C ASN A 212 10.55 -13.48 -14.00
N GLU A 213 10.51 -12.17 -13.77
CA GLU A 213 11.51 -11.21 -14.22
C GLU A 213 12.41 -10.72 -13.07
N ILE A 214 12.46 -11.45 -11.95
CA ILE A 214 13.34 -11.07 -10.84
C ILE A 214 14.80 -11.17 -11.28
N SER A 215 15.35 -10.01 -11.55
CA SER A 215 16.77 -9.77 -11.82
C SER A 215 17.42 -9.12 -10.59
N PRO A 216 18.74 -8.88 -10.59
CA PRO A 216 19.37 -8.08 -9.57
C PRO A 216 18.71 -6.71 -9.33
N ASN A 217 18.01 -6.18 -10.30
CA ASN A 217 17.42 -4.84 -10.22
C ASN A 217 15.95 -4.84 -9.80
N VAL A 218 15.33 -6.00 -9.52
CA VAL A 218 13.89 -6.08 -9.19
C VAL A 218 13.68 -6.64 -7.78
N PHE A 219 12.90 -5.91 -6.97
CA PHE A 219 12.47 -6.27 -5.62
C PHE A 219 10.95 -6.33 -5.57
N TYR A 220 10.41 -7.37 -4.98
CA TYR A 220 8.98 -7.55 -4.78
C TYR A 220 8.66 -7.48 -3.28
N VAL A 221 7.62 -6.72 -2.92
CA VAL A 221 7.15 -6.54 -1.53
C VAL A 221 5.68 -6.86 -1.45
N ASN A 222 5.27 -7.64 -0.45
CA ASN A 222 3.86 -7.90 -0.18
C ASN A 222 3.58 -8.04 1.33
N SER A 223 2.30 -8.10 1.70
CA SER A 223 1.87 -8.23 3.10
C SER A 223 0.50 -8.88 3.21
N PHE A 224 0.29 -9.67 4.24
CA PHE A 224 -1.03 -10.24 4.58
C PHE A 224 -1.98 -9.21 5.21
N SER A 225 -1.48 -8.03 5.54
CA SER A 225 -2.19 -6.97 6.26
C SER A 225 -3.51 -6.57 5.61
N LYS A 226 -3.54 -6.42 4.27
CA LYS A 226 -4.73 -5.96 3.54
C LYS A 226 -5.59 -7.13 3.08
N MET A 227 -4.97 -8.15 2.51
CA MET A 227 -5.64 -9.36 2.03
C MET A 227 -6.50 -10.03 3.11
N LEU A 228 -5.99 -10.14 4.35
CA LEU A 228 -6.64 -10.86 5.45
C LEU A 228 -7.19 -9.95 6.57
N CYS A 229 -7.23 -8.64 6.36
CA CYS A 229 -7.72 -7.66 7.36
C CYS A 229 -6.96 -7.72 8.70
N ILE A 230 -5.65 -7.98 8.69
CA ILE A 230 -4.80 -8.19 9.88
C ILE A 230 -3.67 -7.17 10.00
N THR A 231 -3.94 -5.91 9.74
CA THR A 231 -2.92 -4.85 9.75
C THR A 231 -2.11 -4.78 11.06
N GLY A 232 -2.72 -5.15 12.17
CA GLY A 232 -2.09 -5.21 13.50
C GLY A 232 -1.18 -6.42 13.73
N TRP A 233 -1.23 -7.46 12.90
CA TRP A 233 -0.39 -8.66 13.06
C TRP A 233 1.05 -8.43 12.62
N ARG A 234 1.29 -7.44 11.81
CA ARG A 234 2.63 -7.05 11.33
C ARG A 234 3.37 -8.19 10.64
N ILE A 235 2.77 -8.87 9.67
CA ILE A 235 3.42 -9.88 8.83
C ILE A 235 3.35 -9.47 7.35
N GLY A 236 4.52 -9.40 6.75
CA GLY A 236 4.73 -9.21 5.32
C GLY A 236 5.96 -9.99 4.88
N TYR A 237 6.30 -9.85 3.62
CA TYR A 237 7.48 -10.49 3.05
C TYR A 237 8.00 -9.71 1.86
N LEU A 238 9.27 -9.90 1.59
CA LEU A 238 9.90 -9.45 0.36
C LEU A 238 10.49 -10.64 -0.39
N TYR A 239 10.64 -10.48 -1.70
CA TYR A 239 11.35 -11.39 -2.58
C TYR A 239 12.37 -10.60 -3.40
N ALA A 240 13.62 -11.05 -3.42
CA ALA A 240 14.70 -10.39 -4.14
C ALA A 240 15.68 -11.41 -4.72
N HIS A 241 16.43 -10.99 -5.73
CA HIS A 241 17.46 -11.83 -6.33
C HIS A 241 18.50 -12.28 -5.29
N GLN A 242 19.03 -13.49 -5.46
CA GLN A 242 19.95 -14.14 -4.51
C GLN A 242 21.17 -13.29 -4.12
N GLN A 243 21.66 -12.42 -5.00
CA GLN A 243 22.81 -11.56 -4.70
C GLN A 243 22.57 -10.56 -3.56
N HIS A 244 21.31 -10.19 -3.29
CA HIS A 244 20.94 -9.25 -2.22
C HIS A 244 20.68 -9.94 -0.88
N ARG A 245 20.53 -11.26 -0.89
CA ARG A 245 20.09 -12.07 0.26
C ARG A 245 20.93 -11.81 1.52
N ALA A 246 22.24 -11.91 1.40
CA ALA A 246 23.14 -11.74 2.55
C ALA A 246 23.07 -10.32 3.12
N GLY A 247 23.07 -9.30 2.25
CA GLY A 247 23.04 -7.91 2.67
C GLY A 247 21.72 -7.53 3.34
N LEU A 248 20.58 -7.97 2.80
CA LEU A 248 19.25 -7.75 3.37
C LEU A 248 19.13 -8.46 4.74
N ARG A 249 19.53 -9.72 4.84
CA ARG A 249 19.46 -10.48 6.10
C ARG A 249 20.32 -9.85 7.20
N THR A 250 21.54 -9.45 6.88
CA THR A 250 22.44 -8.79 7.84
C THR A 250 21.80 -7.52 8.41
N ILE A 251 21.14 -6.70 7.60
CA ILE A 251 20.48 -5.48 8.08
C ILE A 251 19.23 -5.82 8.87
N HIS A 252 18.44 -6.80 8.40
CA HIS A 252 17.24 -7.26 9.08
C HIS A 252 17.52 -7.76 10.49
N ASP A 253 18.60 -8.52 10.68
CA ASP A 253 19.02 -9.03 12.00
C ASP A 253 19.25 -7.91 13.05
N TYR A 254 19.61 -6.69 12.61
CA TYR A 254 19.85 -5.55 13.49
C TYR A 254 18.71 -4.53 13.56
N ILE A 255 17.77 -4.53 12.62
CA ILE A 255 16.63 -3.58 12.59
C ILE A 255 15.36 -4.23 13.10
N GLY A 256 15.00 -5.39 12.56
CA GLY A 256 13.75 -6.09 12.83
C GLY A 256 13.93 -7.37 13.64
N LEU A 257 15.08 -8.00 13.52
CA LEU A 257 15.45 -9.31 14.04
C LEU A 257 14.59 -10.43 13.43
N CYS A 258 13.28 -10.41 13.67
CA CYS A 258 12.31 -11.33 13.08
C CYS A 258 10.89 -10.75 13.16
N ALA A 259 10.00 -11.19 12.29
CA ALA A 259 8.59 -10.91 12.43
C ALA A 259 7.96 -11.71 13.60
N PRO A 260 6.80 -11.31 14.16
CA PRO A 260 6.16 -11.95 15.31
C PRO A 260 5.93 -13.45 15.11
N SER A 261 6.48 -14.28 15.99
CA SER A 261 6.57 -15.74 15.86
C SER A 261 5.18 -16.42 15.84
N VAL A 262 4.34 -16.11 16.83
CA VAL A 262 3.01 -16.72 16.98
C VAL A 262 2.14 -16.48 15.73
N GLN A 263 2.16 -15.25 15.23
CA GLN A 263 1.41 -14.86 14.04
C GLN A 263 1.91 -15.55 12.77
N GLN A 264 3.21 -15.76 12.65
CA GLN A 264 3.79 -16.50 11.52
C GLN A 264 3.31 -17.96 11.51
N VAL A 265 3.28 -18.63 12.68
CA VAL A 265 2.82 -20.02 12.79
C VAL A 265 1.34 -20.12 12.49
N ALA A 266 0.51 -19.23 13.05
CA ALA A 266 -0.94 -19.19 12.77
C ALA A 266 -1.22 -18.97 11.27
N LEU A 267 -0.48 -18.05 10.63
CA LEU A 267 -0.58 -17.81 9.19
C LEU A 267 -0.16 -19.04 8.37
N ALA A 268 0.93 -19.72 8.74
CA ALA A 268 1.38 -20.91 8.03
C ALA A 268 0.30 -22.01 8.07
N HIS A 269 -0.36 -22.21 9.22
CA HIS A 269 -1.48 -23.16 9.37
C HIS A 269 -2.66 -22.74 8.48
N TYR A 270 -3.12 -21.50 8.59
CA TYR A 270 -4.28 -21.02 7.83
C TYR A 270 -4.03 -21.07 6.32
N LEU A 271 -2.93 -20.45 5.86
CA LEU A 271 -2.63 -20.37 4.42
C LEU A 271 -2.39 -21.74 3.79
N GLY A 272 -1.82 -22.67 4.54
CA GLY A 272 -1.57 -24.03 4.08
C GLY A 272 -2.84 -24.88 3.92
N HIS A 273 -3.88 -24.63 4.71
CA HIS A 273 -5.14 -25.39 4.69
C HIS A 273 -6.25 -24.72 3.85
N TYR A 274 -6.21 -23.41 3.68
CA TYR A 274 -7.29 -22.62 3.05
C TYR A 274 -6.85 -21.93 1.76
N SER A 275 -6.14 -22.66 0.89
CA SER A 275 -5.74 -22.20 -0.45
C SER A 275 -5.15 -20.79 -0.45
N PHE A 276 -4.19 -20.54 0.45
CA PHE A 276 -3.54 -19.25 0.63
C PHE A 276 -4.50 -18.09 0.99
N GLY A 277 -5.70 -18.41 1.52
CA GLY A 277 -6.71 -17.42 1.88
C GLY A 277 -7.53 -16.86 0.70
N GLU A 278 -7.43 -17.46 -0.48
CA GLU A 278 -8.03 -16.98 -1.73
C GLU A 278 -9.55 -16.80 -1.66
N ASN A 279 -10.24 -17.71 -0.97
CA ASN A 279 -11.69 -17.60 -0.81
C ASN A 279 -12.09 -16.36 -0.01
N PHE A 280 -11.44 -16.10 1.12
CA PHE A 280 -11.67 -14.88 1.91
C PHE A 280 -11.32 -13.63 1.10
N ALA A 281 -10.17 -13.61 0.44
CA ALA A 281 -9.73 -12.48 -0.37
C ALA A 281 -10.72 -12.16 -1.50
N THR A 282 -11.29 -13.18 -2.14
CA THR A 282 -12.30 -13.03 -3.20
C THR A 282 -13.60 -12.40 -2.67
N ILE A 283 -14.11 -12.88 -1.53
CA ILE A 283 -15.30 -12.31 -0.89
C ILE A 283 -15.05 -10.87 -0.45
N PHE A 284 -13.90 -10.62 0.16
CA PHE A 284 -13.52 -9.29 0.62
C PHE A 284 -13.35 -8.30 -0.53
N ARG A 285 -12.68 -8.70 -1.60
CA ARG A 285 -12.53 -7.92 -2.84
C ARG A 285 -13.87 -7.55 -3.45
N GLY A 286 -14.83 -8.48 -3.49
CA GLY A 286 -16.19 -8.22 -3.94
C GLY A 286 -16.86 -7.09 -3.13
N LYS A 287 -16.78 -7.15 -1.80
CA LYS A 287 -17.33 -6.11 -0.93
C LYS A 287 -16.68 -4.74 -1.15
N VAL A 288 -15.36 -4.70 -1.36
CA VAL A 288 -14.63 -3.45 -1.63
C VAL A 288 -15.04 -2.87 -2.98
N ARG A 289 -15.18 -3.71 -4.01
CA ARG A 289 -15.64 -3.29 -5.34
C ARG A 289 -17.08 -2.75 -5.30
N ASP A 290 -17.98 -3.42 -4.58
CA ASP A 290 -19.37 -2.95 -4.44
C ASP A 290 -19.44 -1.59 -3.74
N ASN A 291 -18.64 -1.39 -2.69
CA ASN A 291 -18.51 -0.10 -2.01
C ASN A 291 -17.95 0.98 -2.96
N PHE A 292 -16.94 0.64 -3.78
CA PHE A 292 -16.41 1.55 -4.79
C PHE A 292 -17.51 1.98 -5.77
N ASN A 293 -18.23 1.02 -6.35
CA ASN A 293 -19.28 1.29 -7.35
C ASN A 293 -20.38 2.19 -6.78
N ASN A 294 -20.84 1.91 -5.56
CA ASN A 294 -21.94 2.68 -4.94
C ASN A 294 -21.50 4.11 -4.60
N LEU A 295 -20.40 4.25 -3.85
CA LEU A 295 -19.96 5.56 -3.38
C LEU A 295 -19.45 6.45 -4.53
N SER A 296 -18.78 5.88 -5.54
CA SER A 296 -18.28 6.65 -6.70
C SER A 296 -19.42 7.27 -7.51
N VAL A 297 -20.53 6.56 -7.68
CA VAL A 297 -21.74 7.10 -8.36
C VAL A 297 -22.30 8.31 -7.61
N THR A 298 -22.41 8.22 -6.29
CA THR A 298 -22.91 9.32 -5.46
C THR A 298 -21.95 10.51 -5.47
N LEU A 299 -20.66 10.28 -5.29
CA LEU A 299 -19.66 11.36 -5.34
C LEU A 299 -19.67 12.04 -6.71
N SER A 300 -19.80 11.30 -7.80
CA SER A 300 -19.90 11.88 -9.16
C SER A 300 -21.12 12.77 -9.32
N LYS A 301 -22.29 12.37 -8.79
CA LYS A 301 -23.52 13.21 -8.77
C LYS A 301 -23.32 14.49 -7.94
N LEU A 302 -22.47 14.46 -6.93
CA LEU A 302 -22.09 15.61 -6.11
C LEU A 302 -21.00 16.49 -6.74
N GLY A 303 -20.58 16.19 -7.98
CA GLY A 303 -19.62 16.97 -8.76
C GLY A 303 -18.14 16.60 -8.54
N PHE A 304 -17.85 15.50 -7.86
CA PHE A 304 -16.47 14.97 -7.80
C PHE A 304 -16.10 14.32 -9.12
N TYR A 305 -14.84 14.44 -9.51
CA TYR A 305 -14.29 13.63 -10.60
C TYR A 305 -13.49 12.47 -10.00
N ILE A 306 -13.84 11.25 -10.41
CA ILE A 306 -13.16 10.02 -10.01
C ILE A 306 -12.54 9.43 -11.27
N PRO A 307 -11.19 9.31 -11.31
CA PRO A 307 -10.53 8.70 -12.46
C PRO A 307 -10.80 7.18 -12.52
N PRO A 308 -10.55 6.55 -13.67
CA PRO A 308 -10.58 5.10 -13.79
C PRO A 308 -9.75 4.44 -12.69
N THR A 309 -10.33 3.41 -12.04
CA THR A 309 -9.72 2.75 -10.89
C THR A 309 -9.84 1.24 -11.10
N ASP A 310 -8.71 0.54 -11.07
CA ASP A 310 -8.64 -0.90 -11.35
C ASP A 310 -8.63 -1.75 -10.08
N GLY A 311 -8.43 -1.12 -8.90
CA GLY A 311 -8.34 -1.87 -7.63
C GLY A 311 -7.92 -1.01 -6.45
N GLY A 312 -7.38 -1.69 -5.41
CA GLY A 312 -7.06 -1.06 -4.14
C GLY A 312 -8.28 -0.97 -3.22
N CYS A 313 -8.14 -0.20 -2.17
CA CYS A 313 -9.20 -0.01 -1.17
C CYS A 313 -9.55 1.46 -0.97
N PHE A 314 -9.34 2.28 -2.00
CA PHE A 314 -9.56 3.72 -1.92
C PHE A 314 -10.34 4.26 -3.11
N ILE A 315 -11.11 5.32 -2.87
CA ILE A 315 -11.53 6.26 -3.89
C ILE A 315 -10.54 7.43 -3.85
N TRP A 316 -9.93 7.74 -4.99
CA TRP A 316 -9.17 8.95 -5.22
C TRP A 316 -10.03 9.90 -6.03
N ALA A 317 -10.41 11.03 -5.45
CA ALA A 317 -11.40 11.91 -6.06
C ALA A 317 -10.93 13.37 -6.08
N LYS A 318 -11.12 14.03 -7.23
CA LYS A 318 -10.99 15.48 -7.33
C LYS A 318 -12.27 16.15 -6.84
N LEU A 319 -12.12 17.15 -6.01
CA LEU A 319 -13.22 17.92 -5.44
C LEU A 319 -14.01 18.68 -6.53
N PRO A 320 -15.30 18.98 -6.29
CA PRO A 320 -16.08 19.89 -7.15
C PRO A 320 -15.34 21.21 -7.39
N LYS A 321 -15.49 21.80 -8.59
CA LYS A 321 -14.76 23.01 -9.01
C LYS A 321 -14.86 24.19 -8.06
N THR A 322 -15.92 24.27 -7.26
CA THR A 322 -16.16 25.31 -6.26
C THR A 322 -15.31 25.14 -4.98
N ILE A 323 -14.64 24.00 -4.81
CA ILE A 323 -13.85 23.66 -3.63
C ILE A 323 -12.39 23.49 -4.05
N THR A 324 -11.54 24.43 -3.63
CA THR A 324 -10.15 24.54 -4.08
C THR A 324 -9.12 24.06 -3.07
N ASP A 325 -9.51 23.81 -1.82
CA ASP A 325 -8.63 23.38 -0.73
C ASP A 325 -9.13 22.05 -0.12
N GLY A 326 -8.39 20.98 -0.38
CA GLY A 326 -8.71 19.62 0.09
C GLY A 326 -8.57 19.48 1.60
N PHE A 327 -7.59 20.15 2.22
CA PHE A 327 -7.42 20.09 3.67
C PHE A 327 -8.55 20.81 4.42
N GLN A 328 -8.91 21.99 3.96
CA GLN A 328 -10.04 22.73 4.53
C GLN A 328 -11.36 21.97 4.34
N PHE A 329 -11.57 21.35 3.17
CA PHE A 329 -12.72 20.51 2.91
C PHE A 329 -12.77 19.30 3.85
N ALA A 330 -11.69 18.52 3.98
CA ALA A 330 -11.62 17.36 4.87
C ALA A 330 -11.85 17.74 6.34
N SER A 331 -11.31 18.88 6.78
CA SER A 331 -11.48 19.38 8.14
C SER A 331 -12.93 19.80 8.42
N GLN A 332 -13.58 20.50 7.49
CA GLN A 332 -14.98 20.89 7.60
C GLN A 332 -15.92 19.67 7.53
N LEU A 333 -15.64 18.72 6.64
CA LEU A 333 -16.42 17.49 6.53
C LEU A 333 -16.38 16.72 7.85
N TYR A 334 -15.20 16.61 8.46
CA TYR A 334 -15.11 15.96 9.76
C TYR A 334 -15.83 16.74 10.86
N SER A 335 -15.58 18.04 11.00
CA SER A 335 -16.15 18.84 12.08
C SER A 335 -17.68 18.98 12.03
N LYS A 336 -18.28 19.01 10.81
CA LYS A 336 -19.72 19.25 10.61
C LYS A 336 -20.52 17.98 10.35
N ALA A 337 -19.89 16.96 9.74
CA ALA A 337 -20.57 15.70 9.38
C ALA A 337 -19.97 14.45 10.05
N GLY A 338 -18.85 14.59 10.75
CA GLY A 338 -18.20 13.46 11.44
C GLY A 338 -17.64 12.41 10.49
N VAL A 339 -17.23 12.78 9.26
CA VAL A 339 -16.61 11.88 8.28
C VAL A 339 -15.17 12.31 8.04
N ALA A 340 -14.22 11.47 8.43
CA ALA A 340 -12.79 11.71 8.24
C ALA A 340 -12.31 11.12 6.91
N ILE A 341 -11.65 11.93 6.09
CA ILE A 341 -11.01 11.58 4.82
C ILE A 341 -9.62 12.18 4.75
N ILE A 342 -8.80 11.82 3.76
CA ILE A 342 -7.45 12.38 3.63
C ILE A 342 -7.39 13.37 2.46
N PRO A 343 -6.88 14.62 2.69
CA PRO A 343 -6.64 15.56 1.61
C PRO A 343 -5.50 15.10 0.69
N GLY A 344 -5.63 15.42 -0.59
CA GLY A 344 -4.74 14.91 -1.63
C GLY A 344 -3.29 15.39 -1.52
N GLU A 345 -3.07 16.55 -0.93
CA GLU A 345 -1.72 17.09 -0.69
C GLU A 345 -0.84 16.19 0.20
N HIS A 346 -1.46 15.23 0.92
CA HIS A 346 -0.74 14.20 1.66
C HIS A 346 0.03 13.23 0.75
N PHE A 347 -0.45 13.02 -0.47
CA PHE A 347 0.09 12.07 -1.44
C PHE A 347 0.86 12.74 -2.58
N SER A 348 0.62 14.03 -2.80
CA SER A 348 1.27 14.81 -3.84
C SER A 348 1.05 16.31 -3.61
N LYS A 349 2.11 17.09 -3.70
CA LYS A 349 2.06 18.56 -3.52
C LYS A 349 1.20 19.27 -4.57
N THR A 350 0.97 18.65 -5.72
CA THR A 350 0.18 19.21 -6.82
C THR A 350 -1.31 18.88 -6.74
N HIS A 351 -1.69 17.92 -5.88
CA HIS A 351 -3.07 17.43 -5.75
C HIS A 351 -3.84 18.07 -4.58
N THR A 352 -3.71 19.39 -4.39
CA THR A 352 -4.33 20.13 -3.27
C THR A 352 -5.85 20.15 -3.29
N HIS A 353 -6.50 19.88 -4.45
CA HIS A 353 -7.96 19.80 -4.58
C HIS A 353 -8.45 18.35 -4.79
N TRP A 354 -7.71 17.40 -4.26
CA TRP A 354 -8.07 15.99 -4.26
C TRP A 354 -8.27 15.49 -2.84
N VAL A 355 -8.94 14.36 -2.73
CA VAL A 355 -9.15 13.64 -1.47
C VAL A 355 -9.07 12.14 -1.70
N ARG A 356 -8.69 11.40 -0.65
CA ARG A 356 -8.73 9.94 -0.62
C ARG A 356 -9.72 9.46 0.44
N LEU A 357 -10.60 8.52 0.06
CA LEU A 357 -11.56 7.85 0.93
C LEU A 357 -11.25 6.35 0.98
N ASN A 358 -11.16 5.77 2.18
CA ASN A 358 -11.05 4.32 2.35
C ASN A 358 -12.44 3.67 2.18
N ILE A 359 -12.53 2.72 1.26
CA ILE A 359 -13.75 1.97 0.94
C ILE A 359 -13.74 0.52 1.46
N ALA A 360 -12.64 0.07 2.07
CA ALA A 360 -12.56 -1.24 2.71
C ALA A 360 -13.25 -1.22 4.09
N ARG A 361 -14.51 -0.76 4.12
CA ARG A 361 -15.33 -0.63 5.34
C ARG A 361 -16.64 -1.41 5.16
N PRO A 362 -17.34 -1.80 6.25
CA PRO A 362 -18.67 -2.38 6.14
C PRO A 362 -19.62 -1.51 5.31
N ALA A 363 -20.46 -2.13 4.48
CA ALA A 363 -21.35 -1.42 3.56
C ALA A 363 -22.28 -0.41 4.29
N GLN A 364 -22.72 -0.75 5.50
CA GLN A 364 -23.54 0.16 6.31
C GLN A 364 -22.78 1.43 6.70
N GLU A 365 -21.48 1.33 7.03
CA GLU A 365 -20.63 2.48 7.35
C GLU A 365 -20.39 3.36 6.12
N ILE A 366 -20.17 2.74 4.96
CA ILE A 366 -20.05 3.47 3.68
C ILE A 366 -21.35 4.22 3.37
N LYS A 367 -22.52 3.57 3.53
CA LYS A 367 -23.82 4.21 3.32
C LYS A 367 -24.04 5.40 4.26
N GLN A 368 -23.70 5.26 5.53
CA GLN A 368 -23.79 6.37 6.48
C GLN A 368 -22.85 7.53 6.11
N ALA A 369 -21.63 7.22 5.63
CA ALA A 369 -20.71 8.24 5.14
C ALA A 369 -21.26 8.96 3.91
N GLU A 370 -21.84 8.22 2.96
CA GLU A 370 -22.50 8.73 1.76
C GLU A 370 -23.62 9.72 2.10
N GLU A 371 -24.51 9.34 3.01
CA GLU A 371 -25.62 10.18 3.49
C GLU A 371 -25.10 11.49 4.11
N ARG A 372 -24.11 11.40 4.98
CA ARG A 372 -23.50 12.56 5.65
C ARG A 372 -22.74 13.49 4.71
N ILE A 373 -22.01 12.94 3.74
CA ILE A 373 -21.32 13.73 2.70
C ILE A 373 -22.34 14.47 1.83
N THR A 374 -23.41 13.78 1.43
CA THR A 374 -24.49 14.37 0.63
C THR A 374 -25.17 15.51 1.38
N GLN A 375 -25.56 15.30 2.63
CA GLN A 375 -26.17 16.34 3.46
C GLN A 375 -25.23 17.55 3.65
N PHE A 376 -23.94 17.30 3.93
CA PHE A 376 -22.94 18.37 4.12
C PHE A 376 -22.80 19.26 2.89
N LEU A 377 -22.84 18.68 1.69
CA LEU A 377 -22.70 19.43 0.45
C LEU A 377 -24.02 20.10 -0.01
N SER A 378 -25.18 19.59 0.40
CA SER A 378 -26.49 20.19 0.08
C SER A 378 -26.77 21.48 0.88
N ILE A 379 -26.05 21.72 1.97
CA ILE A 379 -26.18 22.90 2.83
C ILE A 379 -25.28 24.07 2.35
N LYS A 380 -24.41 23.82 1.40
CA LYS A 380 -23.54 24.84 0.78
C LYS A 380 -24.12 25.35 -0.52
#